data_bb35f7b250ab17a612432656b4d60b6a
#
_entry.id   bb35f7b250ab17a612432656b4d60b6a
#
_cell.length_a   1.000
_cell.length_b   1.000
_cell.length_c   1.000
_cell.angle_alpha   90.00
_cell.angle_beta   90.00
_cell.angle_gamma   90.00
#
_symmetry.space_group_name_H-M   'P 1'
#
loop_
_entity.id
_entity.type
_entity.pdbx_description
1 polymer ?
#
loop_
_entity_poly.entity_id
_entity_poly.type
_entity_poly.pdbx_seq_one_letter_code
_entity_poly.pdbx_strand_id
1 'polypeptide(L)'
;MWMNLLLLISGLALILIGANGLTDGAASVAKRFRISDLVIGLTIVAFGTSAPELVISVLSSLQGSAEMAIGNVVGSNIFNVLMIIGCTALVLPIQVGQGTMSKEIPLVILSALVLTCFANDCILDGGSRDLSLIHI
;
A
#
# COMPACT_ATOMS: atom_id res chain seq x y z
N MET A 1 -27.91 10.43 -1.77
CA MET A 1 -26.97 10.86 -0.70
C MET A 1 -26.89 9.83 0.42
N TRP A 2 -28.00 9.49 1.06
CA TRP A 2 -28.03 8.48 2.15
C TRP A 2 -27.54 7.08 1.74
N MET A 3 -27.86 6.64 0.51
CA MET A 3 -27.40 5.36 -0.02
C MET A 3 -25.87 5.29 -0.10
N ASN A 4 -25.22 6.35 -0.59
CA ASN A 4 -23.75 6.38 -0.69
C ASN A 4 -23.09 6.41 0.70
N LEU A 5 -23.72 7.08 1.68
CA LEU A 5 -23.24 7.07 3.06
C LEU A 5 -23.36 5.68 3.69
N LEU A 6 -24.47 4.98 3.48
CA LEU A 6 -24.65 3.61 3.95
C LEU A 6 -23.65 2.65 3.30
N LEU A 7 -23.41 2.78 1.99
CA LEU A 7 -22.38 1.99 1.28
C LEU A 7 -20.99 2.27 1.80
N LEU A 8 -20.67 3.53 2.09
CA LEU A 8 -19.37 3.89 2.67
C LEU A 8 -19.17 3.28 4.06
N ILE A 9 -20.16 3.42 4.95
CA ILE A 9 -20.09 2.88 6.31
C ILE A 9 -20.02 1.35 6.29
N SER A 10 -20.85 0.69 5.47
CA SER A 10 -20.84 -0.77 5.35
C SER A 10 -19.53 -1.28 4.74
N GLY A 11 -18.98 -0.59 3.74
CA GLY A 11 -17.69 -0.90 3.16
C GLY A 11 -16.55 -0.78 4.18
N LEU A 12 -16.53 0.30 4.96
CA LEU A 12 -15.55 0.49 6.02
C LEU A 12 -15.64 -0.58 7.11
N ALA A 13 -16.86 -0.94 7.53
CA ALA A 13 -17.08 -2.02 8.49
C ALA A 13 -16.57 -3.37 7.95
N LEU A 14 -16.84 -3.68 6.69
CA LEU A 14 -16.35 -4.91 6.04
C LEU A 14 -14.82 -4.94 5.95
N ILE A 15 -14.18 -3.81 5.65
CA ILE A 15 -12.71 -3.71 5.64
C ILE A 15 -12.14 -4.00 7.04
N LEU A 16 -12.71 -3.41 8.09
CA LEU A 16 -12.25 -3.63 9.46
C LEU A 16 -12.42 -5.09 9.90
N ILE A 17 -13.56 -5.71 9.61
CA ILE A 17 -13.82 -7.12 9.92
C ILE A 17 -12.87 -8.02 9.13
N GLY A 18 -12.67 -7.74 7.85
CA GLY A 18 -11.75 -8.47 6.98
C GLY A 18 -10.30 -8.38 7.43
N ALA A 19 -9.85 -7.19 7.81
CA ALA A 19 -8.49 -6.96 8.32
C ALA A 19 -8.22 -7.73 9.61
N ASN A 20 -9.17 -7.71 10.56
CA ASN A 20 -9.06 -8.51 11.79
C ASN A 20 -9.02 -10.01 11.49
N GLY A 21 -9.93 -10.50 10.64
CA GLY A 21 -9.94 -11.90 10.23
C GLY A 21 -8.67 -12.35 9.52
N LEU A 22 -8.09 -11.48 8.68
CA LEU A 22 -6.81 -11.74 8.02
C LEU A 22 -5.67 -11.83 9.04
N THR A 23 -5.60 -10.90 9.99
CA THR A 23 -4.55 -10.88 11.02
C THR A 23 -4.63 -12.12 11.92
N ASP A 24 -5.82 -12.45 12.41
CA ASP A 24 -6.04 -13.63 13.27
C ASP A 24 -5.79 -14.94 12.51
N GLY A 25 -6.22 -15.02 11.26
CA GLY A 25 -5.96 -16.15 10.38
C GLY A 25 -4.47 -16.34 10.10
N ALA A 26 -3.77 -15.26 9.78
CA ALA A 26 -2.33 -15.25 9.56
C ALA A 26 -1.57 -15.69 10.82
N ALA A 27 -1.93 -15.18 12.00
CA ALA A 27 -1.33 -15.58 13.26
C ALA A 27 -1.57 -17.06 13.59
N SER A 28 -2.74 -17.59 13.25
CA SER A 28 -3.07 -19.02 13.45
C SER A 28 -2.24 -19.93 12.53
N VAL A 29 -2.06 -19.53 11.27
CA VAL A 29 -1.18 -20.22 10.31
C VAL A 29 0.27 -20.20 10.78
N ALA A 30 0.74 -19.03 11.29
CA ALA A 30 2.08 -18.89 11.86
C ALA A 30 2.36 -19.93 12.93
N LYS A 31 1.49 -19.98 13.92
CA LYS A 31 1.62 -20.92 15.03
C LYS A 31 1.66 -22.37 14.57
N ARG A 32 0.84 -22.72 13.59
CA ARG A 32 0.78 -24.10 13.06
C ARG A 32 2.06 -24.52 12.34
N PHE A 33 2.65 -23.62 11.57
CA PHE A 33 3.85 -23.87 10.76
C PHE A 33 5.15 -23.49 11.47
N ARG A 34 5.08 -23.01 12.71
CA ARG A 34 6.24 -22.48 13.47
C ARG A 34 6.99 -21.37 12.70
N ILE A 35 6.27 -20.60 11.90
CA ILE A 35 6.80 -19.45 11.20
C ILE A 35 6.77 -18.26 12.18
N SER A 36 7.82 -17.44 12.16
CA SER A 36 7.85 -16.26 13.04
C SER A 36 6.75 -15.25 12.69
N ASP A 37 6.15 -14.65 13.70
CA ASP A 37 5.11 -13.61 13.54
C ASP A 37 5.60 -12.45 12.66
N LEU A 38 6.92 -12.17 12.68
CA LEU A 38 7.55 -11.16 11.82
C LEU A 38 7.40 -11.49 10.34
N VAL A 39 7.68 -12.74 9.95
CA VAL A 39 7.57 -13.16 8.53
C VAL A 39 6.13 -13.09 8.06
N ILE A 40 5.16 -13.46 8.89
CA ILE A 40 3.75 -13.39 8.53
C ILE A 40 3.28 -11.94 8.42
N GLY A 41 3.68 -11.09 9.36
CA GLY A 41 3.40 -9.65 9.28
C GLY A 41 3.95 -9.01 8.01
N LEU A 42 5.19 -9.32 7.66
CA LEU A 42 5.85 -8.79 6.47
C LEU A 42 5.35 -9.39 5.13
N THR A 43 4.62 -10.48 5.16
CA THR A 43 4.12 -11.14 3.94
C THR A 43 2.60 -11.12 3.86
N ILE A 44 1.93 -12.00 4.58
CA ILE A 44 0.47 -12.21 4.43
C ILE A 44 -0.32 -10.98 4.86
N VAL A 45 0.04 -10.39 6.02
CA VAL A 45 -0.67 -9.21 6.54
C VAL A 45 -0.37 -8.00 5.64
N ALA A 46 0.89 -7.78 5.27
CA ALA A 46 1.27 -6.68 4.39
C ALA A 46 0.57 -6.78 3.02
N PHE A 47 0.55 -7.95 2.40
CA PHE A 47 -0.17 -8.18 1.15
C PHE A 47 -1.68 -7.95 1.31
N GLY A 48 -2.28 -8.47 2.37
CA GLY A 48 -3.71 -8.32 2.61
C GLY A 48 -4.14 -6.88 2.87
N THR A 49 -3.32 -6.11 3.59
CA THR A 49 -3.60 -4.68 3.84
C THR A 49 -3.41 -3.82 2.59
N SER A 50 -2.54 -4.22 1.66
CA SER A 50 -2.33 -3.53 0.38
C SER A 50 -3.22 -4.04 -0.76
N ALA A 51 -4.04 -5.07 -0.53
CA ALA A 51 -4.93 -5.62 -1.54
C ALA A 51 -5.98 -4.61 -2.05
N PRO A 52 -6.61 -3.75 -1.22
CA PRO A 52 -7.52 -2.72 -1.70
C PRO A 52 -6.86 -1.74 -2.67
N GLU A 53 -5.65 -1.28 -2.35
CA GLU A 53 -4.88 -0.37 -3.21
C GLU A 53 -4.53 -1.03 -4.55
N LEU A 54 -4.16 -2.31 -4.52
CA LEU A 54 -3.88 -3.08 -5.73
C LEU A 54 -5.14 -3.17 -6.62
N VAL A 55 -6.27 -3.51 -6.05
CA VAL A 55 -7.54 -3.64 -6.78
C VAL A 55 -7.94 -2.29 -7.41
N ILE A 56 -7.88 -1.20 -6.63
CA ILE A 56 -8.21 0.15 -7.12
C ILE A 56 -7.27 0.53 -8.26
N SER A 57 -5.96 0.33 -8.10
CA SER A 57 -4.98 0.69 -9.13
C SER A 57 -5.16 -0.11 -10.42
N VAL A 58 -5.39 -1.43 -10.32
CA VAL A 58 -5.65 -2.28 -11.48
C VAL A 58 -6.94 -1.88 -12.18
N LEU A 59 -8.05 -1.70 -11.45
CA LEU A 59 -9.32 -1.31 -12.05
C LEU A 59 -9.25 0.08 -12.70
N SER A 60 -8.59 1.03 -12.07
CA SER A 60 -8.39 2.38 -12.62
C SER A 60 -7.56 2.35 -13.90
N SER A 61 -6.50 1.54 -13.94
CA SER A 61 -5.68 1.34 -15.13
C SER A 61 -6.48 0.71 -16.27
N LEU A 62 -7.27 -0.32 -15.99
CA LEU A 62 -8.15 -0.96 -16.99
C LEU A 62 -9.23 -0.03 -17.53
N GLN A 63 -9.66 0.97 -16.75
CA GLN A 63 -10.60 2.00 -17.14
C GLN A 63 -9.92 3.20 -17.87
N GLY A 64 -8.61 3.14 -18.09
CA GLY A 64 -7.85 4.22 -18.70
C GLY A 64 -7.63 5.44 -17.81
N SER A 65 -7.85 5.30 -16.50
CA SER A 65 -7.69 6.37 -15.49
C SER A 65 -6.36 6.22 -14.74
N ALA A 66 -5.27 6.41 -15.46
CA ALA A 66 -3.92 6.25 -14.93
C ALA A 66 -3.59 7.19 -13.77
N GLU A 67 -4.06 8.43 -13.87
CA GLU A 67 -3.86 9.43 -12.81
C GLU A 67 -4.47 8.96 -11.49
N MET A 68 -5.61 8.27 -11.54
CA MET A 68 -6.24 7.67 -10.35
C MET A 68 -5.40 6.52 -9.79
N ALA A 69 -4.84 5.67 -10.64
CA ALA A 69 -3.97 4.57 -10.21
C ALA A 69 -2.69 5.10 -9.53
N ILE A 70 -2.01 6.05 -10.16
CA ILE A 70 -0.81 6.68 -9.59
C ILE A 70 -1.15 7.46 -8.31
N GLY A 71 -2.22 8.25 -8.33
CA GLY A 71 -2.69 9.00 -7.17
C GLY A 71 -3.01 8.10 -5.98
N ASN A 72 -3.61 6.93 -6.22
CA ASN A 72 -3.88 5.94 -5.17
C ASN A 72 -2.58 5.39 -4.56
N VAL A 73 -1.61 4.98 -5.38
CA VAL A 73 -0.34 4.43 -4.89
C VAL A 73 0.48 5.48 -4.14
N VAL A 74 0.65 6.67 -4.72
CA VAL A 74 1.42 7.76 -4.10
C VAL A 74 0.71 8.27 -2.85
N GLY A 75 -0.61 8.48 -2.94
CA GLY A 75 -1.41 8.97 -1.83
C GLY A 75 -1.41 8.02 -0.62
N SER A 76 -1.56 6.71 -0.84
CA SER A 76 -1.50 5.72 0.23
C SER A 76 -0.12 5.67 0.89
N ASN A 77 0.97 5.76 0.13
CA ASN A 77 2.33 5.82 0.68
C ASN A 77 2.54 7.08 1.54
N ILE A 78 2.12 8.24 1.06
CA ILE A 78 2.20 9.50 1.82
C ILE A 78 1.38 9.39 3.10
N PHE A 79 0.15 8.88 3.03
CA PHE A 79 -0.71 8.71 4.19
C PHE A 79 -0.10 7.75 5.21
N ASN A 80 0.42 6.61 4.76
CA ASN A 80 1.04 5.62 5.64
C ASN A 80 2.27 6.19 6.36
N VAL A 81 3.12 6.94 5.68
CA VAL A 81 4.33 7.52 6.27
C VAL A 81 3.99 8.70 7.18
N LEU A 82 3.22 9.67 6.71
CA LEU A 82 2.97 10.90 7.47
C LEU A 82 1.89 10.73 8.54
N MET A 83 0.79 10.04 8.21
CA MET A 83 -0.33 9.92 9.16
C MET A 83 -0.12 8.73 10.10
N ILE A 84 0.11 7.53 9.59
CA ILE A 84 0.17 6.34 10.45
C ILE A 84 1.48 6.33 11.24
N ILE A 85 2.64 6.41 10.58
CA ILE A 85 3.93 6.39 11.28
C ILE A 85 4.09 7.66 12.11
N GLY A 86 3.72 8.82 11.58
CA GLY A 86 3.81 10.10 12.30
C GLY A 86 2.97 10.12 13.57
N CYS A 87 1.69 9.73 13.50
CA CYS A 87 0.84 9.65 14.69
C CYS A 87 1.32 8.59 15.68
N THR A 88 1.80 7.44 15.20
CA THR A 88 2.36 6.40 16.08
C THR A 88 3.59 6.92 16.81
N ALA A 89 4.48 7.63 16.13
CA ALA A 89 5.70 8.19 16.71
C ALA A 89 5.42 9.27 17.78
N LEU A 90 4.29 9.97 17.67
CA LEU A 90 3.86 10.94 18.69
C LEU A 90 3.37 10.26 19.98
N VAL A 91 2.82 9.07 19.88
CA VAL A 91 2.27 8.32 21.03
C VAL A 91 3.32 7.40 21.65
N LEU A 92 4.10 6.72 20.83
CA LEU A 92 5.11 5.74 21.25
C LEU A 92 6.39 5.91 20.43
N PRO A 93 7.57 5.89 21.07
CA PRO A 93 8.85 5.92 20.36
C PRO A 93 8.98 4.70 19.44
N ILE A 94 9.17 4.92 18.15
CA ILE A 94 9.40 3.86 17.17
C ILE A 94 10.88 3.49 17.18
N GLN A 95 11.19 2.24 17.52
CA GLN A 95 12.55 1.74 17.45
C GLN A 95 12.83 1.21 16.04
N VAL A 96 13.76 1.85 15.35
CA VAL A 96 14.18 1.45 14.00
C VAL A 96 15.38 0.52 14.09
N GLY A 97 15.17 -0.74 13.67
CA GLY A 97 16.23 -1.74 13.65
C GLY A 97 17.27 -1.52 12.55
N GLN A 98 18.46 -2.07 12.73
CA GLN A 98 19.55 -2.00 11.73
C GLN A 98 19.13 -2.58 10.36
N GLY A 99 18.31 -3.63 10.36
CA GLY A 99 17.77 -4.23 9.13
C GLY A 99 16.87 -3.27 8.35
N THR A 100 16.00 -2.56 9.05
CA THR A 100 15.11 -1.55 8.48
C THR A 100 15.91 -0.39 7.87
N MET A 101 16.92 0.10 8.58
CA MET A 101 17.79 1.18 8.08
C MET A 101 18.57 0.79 6.83
N SER A 102 19.13 -0.43 6.79
CA SER A 102 20.08 -0.83 5.74
C SER A 102 19.44 -1.54 4.55
N LYS A 103 18.22 -2.06 4.67
CA LYS A 103 17.55 -2.81 3.60
C LYS A 103 16.18 -2.24 3.24
N GLU A 104 15.30 -2.05 4.22
CA GLU A 104 13.90 -1.69 3.97
C GLU A 104 13.78 -0.25 3.48
N ILE A 105 14.40 0.72 4.18
CA ILE A 105 14.36 2.14 3.78
C ILE A 105 14.96 2.37 2.39
N PRO A 106 16.17 1.83 2.05
CA PRO A 106 16.70 1.95 0.69
C PRO A 106 15.79 1.33 -0.38
N LEU A 107 15.11 0.21 -0.06
CA LEU A 107 14.19 -0.42 -1.00
C LEU A 107 12.93 0.45 -1.23
N VAL A 108 12.40 1.09 -0.20
CA VAL A 108 11.28 2.04 -0.34
C VAL A 108 11.69 3.25 -1.18
N ILE A 109 12.88 3.81 -0.95
CA ILE A 109 13.40 4.92 -1.76
C ILE A 109 13.57 4.49 -3.21
N LEU A 110 14.14 3.31 -3.45
CA LEU A 110 14.30 2.76 -4.80
C LEU A 110 12.95 2.59 -5.49
N SER A 111 11.94 2.03 -4.82
CA SER A 111 10.60 1.87 -5.39
C SER A 111 9.93 3.20 -5.75
N ALA A 112 10.12 4.23 -4.92
CA ALA A 112 9.63 5.57 -5.18
C ALA A 112 10.33 6.22 -6.39
N LEU A 113 11.65 6.04 -6.53
CA LEU A 113 12.41 6.52 -7.69
C LEU A 113 11.96 5.82 -8.97
N VAL A 114 11.80 4.50 -8.93
CA VAL A 114 11.31 3.72 -10.08
C VAL A 114 9.91 4.21 -10.49
N LEU A 115 9.00 4.37 -9.53
CA LEU A 115 7.66 4.90 -9.80
C LEU A 115 7.71 6.29 -10.41
N THR A 116 8.58 7.18 -9.90
CA THR A 116 8.76 8.54 -10.41
C THR A 116 9.29 8.52 -11.85
N CYS A 117 10.25 7.65 -12.17
CA CYS A 117 10.77 7.49 -13.52
C CYS A 117 9.67 7.03 -14.49
N PHE A 118 8.90 5.99 -14.13
CA PHE A 118 7.83 5.49 -14.98
C PHE A 118 6.62 6.44 -15.08
N ALA A 119 6.37 7.25 -14.08
CA ALA A 119 5.29 8.25 -14.10
C ALA A 119 5.65 9.50 -14.94
N ASN A 120 6.94 9.76 -15.17
CA ASN A 120 7.44 10.93 -15.89
C ASN A 120 8.17 10.53 -17.19
N ASP A 121 7.63 9.59 -17.93
CA ASP A 121 8.20 9.05 -19.16
C ASP A 121 8.41 10.12 -20.25
N CYS A 122 7.52 11.11 -20.29
CA CYS A 122 7.62 12.28 -21.17
C CYS A 122 8.92 13.07 -20.98
N ILE A 123 9.46 13.13 -19.76
CA ILE A 123 10.72 13.82 -19.47
C ILE A 123 11.92 13.00 -20.03
N LEU A 124 11.79 11.68 -20.06
CA LEU A 124 12.86 10.78 -20.49
C LEU A 124 12.88 10.57 -22.01
N ASP A 125 11.70 10.41 -22.62
CA ASP A 125 11.57 10.03 -24.04
C ASP A 125 11.08 11.18 -24.95
N GLY A 126 10.76 12.36 -24.39
CA GLY A 126 10.23 13.50 -25.16
C GLY A 126 8.85 13.26 -25.76
N GLY A 127 8.13 12.25 -25.27
CA GLY A 127 6.79 11.89 -25.71
C GLY A 127 5.70 12.83 -25.16
N SER A 128 4.50 12.75 -25.73
CA SER A 128 3.38 13.60 -25.35
C SER A 128 2.48 13.05 -24.23
N ARG A 129 2.82 11.91 -23.62
CA ARG A 129 2.03 11.25 -22.56
C ARG A 129 2.93 10.67 -21.48
N ASP A 130 2.66 11.09 -20.24
CA ASP A 130 3.45 10.79 -19.04
C ASP A 130 3.13 9.45 -18.34
N LEU A 131 2.63 8.44 -19.01
CA LEU A 131 2.12 7.27 -18.30
C LEU A 131 2.44 5.95 -19.01
N SER A 132 3.73 5.62 -19.14
CA SER A 132 4.15 4.35 -19.77
C SER A 132 3.72 3.11 -18.97
N LEU A 133 3.47 3.24 -17.64
CA LEU A 133 2.91 2.17 -16.81
C LEU A 133 1.53 1.66 -17.25
N ILE A 134 0.87 2.36 -18.19
CA ILE A 134 -0.46 1.99 -18.68
C ILE A 134 -0.38 1.19 -19.98
N HIS A 135 0.76 1.19 -20.61
CA HIS A 135 0.98 0.45 -21.85
C HIS A 135 1.55 -0.96 -21.62
N ILE A 136 1.73 -1.37 -20.36
CA ILE A 136 1.99 -2.74 -19.97
C ILE A 136 0.67 -3.40 -19.60
#